data_8500ec9fd9927169533c45044e55992e
#
_entry.id   8500ec9fd9927169533c45044e55992e
#
_cell.length_a   1.000
_cell.length_b   1.000
_cell.length_c   1.000
_cell.angle_alpha   90.00
_cell.angle_beta   90.00
_cell.angle_gamma   90.00
#
_symmetry.space_group_name_H-M   'P 1'
#
loop_
_entity.id
_entity.type
_entity.pdbx_description
1 polymer ?
#
loop_
_entity_poly.entity_id
_entity_poly.type
_entity_poly.pdbx_seq_one_letter_code
_entity_poly.pdbx_strand_id
1 'polypeptide(L)'
;NKDRSDDLFPAEFYDSDIMNYSIKMLQASLIENIYVIGRRTPKDAKFTIAELRELSNLGSFQPEVDYPLNELKSILEQSDTDTKIKKNVEVLLNFKEKKEQVIKKIKFKFLKTPFKIERNESEYSFFFKNNIIENNKIIVTDEIQSIRAGLIISAIGYKVTPINDIPMDISKSYFLNKEGHIKDNIYTNGWASGSSVGVIGSNKAGG
;
A
#
# COMPACT_ATOMS: atom_id res chain seq x y z
N ASN A 1 -15.24 -27.87 -24.81
CA ASN A 1 -14.39 -27.48 -23.70
C ASN A 1 -14.06 -25.99 -23.87
N LYS A 2 -14.88 -25.11 -23.31
CA LYS A 2 -14.51 -23.70 -23.09
C LYS A 2 -13.45 -23.71 -21.99
N ASP A 3 -12.26 -23.24 -22.33
CA ASP A 3 -11.18 -23.06 -21.37
C ASP A 3 -11.68 -22.12 -20.26
N ARG A 4 -11.69 -22.62 -19.02
CA ARG A 4 -12.05 -21.86 -17.81
C ARG A 4 -11.08 -20.72 -17.49
N SER A 5 -10.07 -20.50 -18.32
CA SER A 5 -9.07 -19.45 -18.16
C SER A 5 -9.57 -18.05 -18.55
N ASP A 6 -10.55 -17.97 -19.46
CA ASP A 6 -11.03 -16.67 -19.99
C ASP A 6 -12.01 -15.95 -19.06
N ASP A 7 -12.68 -16.68 -18.14
CA ASP A 7 -13.67 -16.10 -17.22
C ASP A 7 -13.04 -15.38 -15.99
N LEU A 8 -11.72 -15.45 -15.81
CA LEU A 8 -11.03 -14.92 -14.62
C LEU A 8 -10.41 -13.53 -14.80
N PHE A 9 -10.33 -13.05 -16.04
CA PHE A 9 -9.78 -11.73 -16.33
C PHE A 9 -10.85 -10.87 -17.02
N PRO A 10 -11.21 -9.72 -16.42
CA PRO A 10 -12.13 -8.77 -17.03
C PRO A 10 -11.61 -8.30 -18.39
N ALA A 11 -12.51 -8.14 -19.37
CA ALA A 11 -12.18 -7.62 -20.70
C ALA A 11 -11.43 -6.27 -20.65
N GLU A 12 -11.66 -5.51 -19.59
CA GLU A 12 -11.03 -4.22 -19.28
C GLU A 12 -9.49 -4.29 -19.21
N PHE A 13 -8.90 -5.45 -18.89
CA PHE A 13 -7.43 -5.59 -18.90
C PHE A 13 -6.84 -5.53 -20.31
N TYR A 14 -7.60 -5.95 -21.33
CA TYR A 14 -7.15 -5.91 -22.74
C TYR A 14 -7.25 -4.49 -23.33
N ASP A 15 -8.10 -3.65 -22.74
CA ASP A 15 -8.28 -2.25 -23.09
C ASP A 15 -7.46 -1.31 -22.18
N SER A 16 -6.58 -1.85 -21.36
CA SER A 16 -5.69 -1.11 -20.44
C SER A 16 -4.29 -0.93 -21.02
N ASP A 17 -3.50 -0.05 -20.41
CA ASP A 17 -2.08 0.16 -20.74
C ASP A 17 -1.15 -0.99 -20.32
N ILE A 18 -1.71 -2.09 -19.78
CA ILE A 18 -0.94 -3.27 -19.37
C ILE A 18 -0.43 -4.00 -20.60
N MET A 19 0.87 -4.28 -20.64
CA MET A 19 1.47 -5.02 -21.75
C MET A 19 0.90 -6.45 -21.86
N ASN A 20 0.61 -6.89 -23.08
CA ASN A 20 0.00 -8.20 -23.35
C ASN A 20 0.76 -9.38 -22.73
N TYR A 21 2.10 -9.33 -22.66
CA TYR A 21 2.86 -10.40 -22.00
C TYR A 21 2.61 -10.43 -20.48
N SER A 22 2.43 -9.26 -19.85
CA SER A 22 2.11 -9.16 -18.41
C SER A 22 0.72 -9.71 -18.12
N ILE A 23 -0.26 -9.43 -18.99
CA ILE A 23 -1.61 -9.99 -18.89
C ILE A 23 -1.54 -11.53 -18.93
N LYS A 24 -0.81 -12.12 -19.89
CA LYS A 24 -0.64 -13.57 -19.99
C LYS A 24 0.02 -14.18 -18.75
N MET A 25 1.02 -13.52 -18.19
CA MET A 25 1.67 -13.96 -16.96
C MET A 25 0.72 -13.90 -15.75
N LEU A 26 -0.09 -12.84 -15.65
CA LEU A 26 -1.08 -12.72 -14.59
C LEU A 26 -2.19 -13.77 -14.71
N GLN A 27 -2.65 -14.06 -15.93
CA GLN A 27 -3.63 -15.13 -16.20
C GLN A 27 -3.12 -16.51 -15.78
N ALA A 28 -1.84 -16.80 -16.03
CA ALA A 28 -1.19 -18.05 -15.63
C ALA A 28 -0.79 -18.08 -14.14
N SER A 29 -1.00 -16.99 -13.39
CA SER A 29 -0.58 -16.87 -12.01
C SER A 29 -1.41 -17.73 -11.07
N LEU A 30 -0.73 -18.49 -10.21
CA LEU A 30 -1.32 -19.29 -9.14
C LEU A 30 -1.38 -18.53 -7.80
N ILE A 31 -1.35 -17.20 -7.82
CA ILE A 31 -1.41 -16.39 -6.60
C ILE A 31 -2.79 -16.56 -5.95
N GLU A 32 -2.78 -17.05 -4.73
CA GLU A 32 -3.97 -17.18 -3.87
C GLU A 32 -3.99 -16.13 -2.75
N ASN A 33 -2.83 -15.72 -2.27
CA ASN A 33 -2.71 -14.80 -1.16
C ASN A 33 -1.84 -13.59 -1.52
N ILE A 34 -2.37 -12.40 -1.27
CA ILE A 34 -1.66 -11.13 -1.38
C ILE A 34 -1.62 -10.52 0.03
N TYR A 35 -0.42 -10.19 0.52
CA TYR A 35 -0.24 -9.59 1.84
C TYR A 35 0.12 -8.12 1.70
N VAL A 36 -0.68 -7.24 2.27
CA VAL A 36 -0.40 -5.80 2.39
C VAL A 36 0.07 -5.54 3.82
N ILE A 37 1.37 -5.25 3.98
CA ILE A 37 2.00 -5.19 5.29
C ILE A 37 2.37 -3.75 5.62
N GLY A 38 1.84 -3.24 6.74
CA GLY A 38 2.07 -1.89 7.24
C GLY A 38 2.69 -1.87 8.65
N ARG A 39 3.64 -0.95 8.88
CA ARG A 39 4.32 -0.81 10.19
C ARG A 39 3.44 -0.19 11.26
N ARG A 40 2.43 0.58 10.87
CA ARG A 40 1.57 1.37 11.74
C ARG A 40 0.15 0.83 11.79
N THR A 41 -0.71 1.57 12.44
CA THR A 41 -2.14 1.27 12.56
C THR A 41 -2.90 1.59 11.26
N PRO A 42 -4.15 1.14 11.11
CA PRO A 42 -5.03 1.56 10.03
C PRO A 42 -5.21 3.08 9.92
N LYS A 43 -5.15 3.82 11.03
CA LYS A 43 -5.23 5.29 11.08
C LYS A 43 -4.10 5.97 10.31
N ASP A 44 -2.92 5.33 10.26
CA ASP A 44 -1.73 5.86 9.59
C ASP A 44 -1.59 5.45 8.13
N ALA A 45 -2.46 4.57 7.65
CA ALA A 45 -2.40 4.03 6.30
C ALA A 45 -2.66 5.12 5.24
N LYS A 46 -1.89 5.07 4.15
CA LYS A 46 -1.94 6.07 3.07
C LYS A 46 -2.75 5.61 1.86
N PHE A 47 -3.69 4.68 2.06
CA PHE A 47 -4.60 4.24 1.00
C PHE A 47 -5.50 5.39 0.57
N THR A 48 -5.79 5.47 -0.73
CA THR A 48 -6.90 6.29 -1.19
C THR A 48 -8.21 5.51 -1.00
N ILE A 49 -9.29 6.23 -0.73
CA ILE A 49 -10.61 5.62 -0.56
C ILE A 49 -11.09 4.91 -1.85
N ALA A 50 -10.68 5.42 -3.02
CA ALA A 50 -10.98 4.81 -4.30
C ALA A 50 -10.37 3.42 -4.42
N GLU A 51 -9.03 3.31 -4.17
CA GLU A 51 -8.30 2.04 -4.21
C GLU A 51 -8.90 0.99 -3.25
N LEU A 52 -9.22 1.39 -2.02
CA LEU A 52 -9.83 0.46 -1.06
C LEU A 52 -11.23 0.01 -1.51
N ARG A 53 -12.04 0.91 -2.08
CA ARG A 53 -13.39 0.55 -2.56
C ARG A 53 -13.34 -0.37 -3.77
N GLU A 54 -12.38 -0.20 -4.66
CA GLU A 54 -12.17 -1.12 -5.78
C GLU A 54 -11.93 -2.55 -5.29
N LEU A 55 -11.17 -2.74 -4.22
CA LEU A 55 -10.95 -4.06 -3.62
C LEU A 55 -12.25 -4.70 -3.10
N SER A 56 -13.26 -3.89 -2.73
CA SER A 56 -14.57 -4.41 -2.30
C SER A 56 -15.34 -5.09 -3.43
N ASN A 57 -15.00 -4.78 -4.68
CA ASN A 57 -15.70 -5.24 -5.88
C ASN A 57 -14.97 -6.40 -6.58
N LEU A 58 -13.83 -6.86 -6.04
CA LEU A 58 -13.10 -8.00 -6.59
C LEU A 58 -13.81 -9.30 -6.24
N GLY A 59 -14.65 -9.81 -7.17
CA GLY A 59 -15.43 -11.03 -6.94
C GLY A 59 -14.59 -12.29 -6.73
N SER A 60 -13.32 -12.31 -7.18
CA SER A 60 -12.41 -13.45 -7.06
C SER A 60 -11.48 -13.40 -5.85
N PHE A 61 -11.44 -12.29 -5.12
CA PHE A 61 -10.59 -12.11 -3.94
C PHE A 61 -11.41 -11.62 -2.74
N GLN A 62 -11.11 -12.20 -1.57
CA GLN A 62 -11.65 -11.73 -0.29
C GLN A 62 -10.62 -10.87 0.42
N PRO A 63 -10.90 -9.54 0.61
CA PRO A 63 -10.11 -8.73 1.53
C PRO A 63 -10.32 -9.16 2.98
N GLU A 64 -9.23 -9.28 3.74
CA GLU A 64 -9.22 -9.62 5.16
C GLU A 64 -8.35 -8.62 5.93
N VAL A 65 -8.75 -8.24 7.14
CA VAL A 65 -8.00 -7.29 7.97
C VAL A 65 -7.56 -7.96 9.25
N ASP A 66 -6.23 -8.09 9.42
CA ASP A 66 -5.59 -8.60 10.63
C ASP A 66 -5.32 -7.42 11.60
N TYR A 67 -6.40 -6.95 12.23
CA TYR A 67 -6.37 -5.89 13.24
C TYR A 67 -7.59 -6.04 14.16
N PRO A 68 -7.51 -5.73 15.47
CA PRO A 68 -8.63 -5.89 16.40
C PRO A 68 -9.87 -5.09 16.00
N LEU A 69 -11.04 -5.72 16.03
CA LEU A 69 -12.29 -5.11 15.61
C LEU A 69 -12.68 -3.90 16.48
N ASN A 70 -12.49 -4.03 17.80
CA ASN A 70 -12.77 -2.98 18.76
C ASN A 70 -11.88 -1.74 18.54
N GLU A 71 -10.63 -1.93 18.15
CA GLU A 71 -9.72 -0.83 17.83
C GLU A 71 -10.09 -0.14 16.53
N LEU A 72 -10.53 -0.87 15.48
CA LEU A 72 -11.07 -0.26 14.27
C LEU A 72 -12.28 0.63 14.58
N LYS A 73 -13.22 0.14 15.41
CA LYS A 73 -14.39 0.91 15.84
C LYS A 73 -14.00 2.14 16.64
N SER A 74 -13.06 2.01 17.56
CA SER A 74 -12.54 3.13 18.36
C SER A 74 -11.97 4.26 17.51
N ILE A 75 -11.31 3.97 16.38
CA ILE A 75 -10.82 5.01 15.45
C ILE A 75 -11.99 5.83 14.88
N LEU A 76 -13.12 5.22 14.58
CA LEU A 76 -14.29 5.91 14.05
C LEU A 76 -14.97 6.83 15.08
N GLU A 77 -14.90 6.45 16.35
CA GLU A 77 -15.52 7.20 17.46
C GLU A 77 -14.69 8.42 17.88
N GLN A 78 -13.41 8.47 17.56
CA GLN A 78 -12.55 9.61 17.86
C GLN A 78 -12.98 10.86 17.09
N SER A 79 -13.31 11.93 17.82
CA SER A 79 -13.79 13.20 17.24
C SER A 79 -12.78 13.92 16.39
N ASP A 80 -11.48 13.82 16.73
CA ASP A 80 -10.34 14.46 16.09
C ASP A 80 -9.80 13.70 14.85
N THR A 81 -10.36 12.53 14.54
CA THR A 81 -9.91 11.75 13.38
C THR A 81 -10.40 12.37 12.07
N ASP A 82 -9.47 12.61 11.14
CA ASP A 82 -9.76 13.13 9.81
C ASP A 82 -10.81 12.29 9.07
N THR A 83 -11.71 12.97 8.36
CA THR A 83 -12.81 12.33 7.62
C THR A 83 -12.32 11.31 6.57
N LYS A 84 -11.14 11.55 5.93
CA LYS A 84 -10.57 10.61 4.96
C LYS A 84 -10.12 9.33 5.66
N ILE A 85 -9.52 9.46 6.84
CA ILE A 85 -9.12 8.32 7.67
C ILE A 85 -10.35 7.51 8.09
N LYS A 86 -11.41 8.17 8.57
CA LYS A 86 -12.67 7.50 8.95
C LYS A 86 -13.23 6.68 7.79
N LYS A 87 -13.33 7.27 6.58
CA LYS A 87 -13.81 6.56 5.38
C LYS A 87 -12.96 5.33 5.03
N ASN A 88 -11.64 5.42 5.15
CA ASN A 88 -10.77 4.26 4.92
C ASN A 88 -11.00 3.18 5.97
N VAL A 89 -11.11 3.55 7.24
CA VAL A 89 -11.36 2.61 8.34
C VAL A 89 -12.72 1.94 8.23
N GLU A 90 -13.76 2.66 7.78
CA GLU A 90 -15.09 2.07 7.47
C GLU A 90 -14.98 0.95 6.44
N VAL A 91 -14.22 1.15 5.36
CA VAL A 91 -14.02 0.10 4.35
C VAL A 91 -13.24 -1.08 4.93
N LEU A 92 -12.18 -0.83 5.69
CA LEU A 92 -11.43 -1.90 6.36
C LEU A 92 -12.27 -2.67 7.37
N LEU A 93 -13.19 -1.99 8.06
CA LEU A 93 -14.16 -2.61 8.97
C LEU A 93 -15.09 -3.55 8.20
N ASN A 94 -15.62 -3.10 7.06
CA ASN A 94 -16.47 -3.93 6.20
C ASN A 94 -15.73 -5.18 5.70
N PHE A 95 -14.44 -5.06 5.34
CA PHE A 95 -13.60 -6.21 5.00
C PHE A 95 -13.47 -7.21 6.13
N LYS A 96 -13.39 -6.72 7.38
CA LYS A 96 -13.27 -7.58 8.56
C LYS A 96 -14.57 -8.31 8.90
N GLU A 97 -15.69 -7.66 8.71
CA GLU A 97 -17.02 -8.20 9.04
C GLU A 97 -17.57 -9.11 7.93
N LYS A 98 -17.28 -8.79 6.66
CA LYS A 98 -17.74 -9.56 5.51
C LYS A 98 -16.90 -10.84 5.36
N LYS A 99 -17.54 -11.98 5.42
CA LYS A 99 -16.91 -13.29 5.19
C LYS A 99 -17.56 -13.95 3.98
N GLU A 100 -16.77 -14.12 2.93
CA GLU A 100 -17.17 -14.90 1.75
C GLU A 100 -16.29 -16.15 1.65
N GLN A 101 -16.83 -17.24 1.10
CA GLN A 101 -16.07 -18.45 0.84
C GLN A 101 -15.31 -18.33 -0.48
N VAL A 102 -14.33 -17.44 -0.54
CA VAL A 102 -13.47 -17.24 -1.69
C VAL A 102 -12.07 -17.75 -1.37
N ILE A 103 -11.46 -18.47 -2.29
CA ILE A 103 -10.14 -19.08 -2.10
C ILE A 103 -9.04 -18.04 -2.05
N LYS A 104 -9.11 -17.02 -2.95
CA LYS A 104 -8.09 -15.98 -3.07
C LYS A 104 -8.31 -14.87 -2.05
N LYS A 105 -7.23 -14.42 -1.40
CA LYS A 105 -7.30 -13.47 -0.27
C LYS A 105 -6.34 -12.32 -0.42
N ILE A 106 -6.79 -11.12 -0.03
CA ILE A 106 -5.94 -9.94 0.17
C ILE A 106 -5.92 -9.66 1.67
N LYS A 107 -4.78 -9.90 2.30
CA LYS A 107 -4.62 -9.84 3.76
C LYS A 107 -3.88 -8.58 4.18
N PHE A 108 -4.60 -7.64 4.80
CA PHE A 108 -4.02 -6.45 5.41
C PHE A 108 -3.47 -6.78 6.78
N LYS A 109 -2.15 -6.64 6.96
CA LYS A 109 -1.45 -6.86 8.23
C LYS A 109 -0.85 -5.55 8.71
N PHE A 110 -1.38 -5.05 9.81
CA PHE A 110 -0.92 -3.84 10.47
C PHE A 110 0.04 -4.16 11.62
N LEU A 111 0.78 -3.15 12.07
CA LEU A 111 1.74 -3.26 13.18
C LEU A 111 2.81 -4.33 12.92
N LYS A 112 3.33 -4.38 11.69
CA LYS A 112 4.35 -5.35 11.28
C LYS A 112 5.54 -4.60 10.67
N THR A 113 6.70 -4.66 11.31
CA THR A 113 7.95 -4.06 10.79
C THR A 113 8.74 -5.10 10.00
N PRO A 114 9.00 -4.88 8.70
CA PRO A 114 9.91 -5.70 7.93
C PRO A 114 11.25 -5.84 8.63
N PHE A 115 11.76 -7.07 8.72
CA PHE A 115 13.00 -7.36 9.44
C PHE A 115 14.05 -7.97 8.54
N LYS A 116 13.68 -9.01 7.76
CA LYS A 116 14.62 -9.77 6.94
C LYS A 116 13.91 -10.43 5.77
N ILE A 117 14.62 -10.60 4.67
CA ILE A 117 14.22 -11.45 3.54
C ILE A 117 15.33 -12.49 3.34
N GLU A 118 14.93 -13.73 3.26
CA GLU A 118 15.81 -14.86 2.87
C GLU A 118 15.29 -15.46 1.57
N ARG A 119 16.20 -15.78 0.69
CA ARG A 119 15.90 -16.49 -0.55
C ARG A 119 16.20 -17.98 -0.36
N ASN A 120 15.19 -18.80 -0.60
CA ASN A 120 15.32 -20.25 -0.66
C ASN A 120 15.05 -20.66 -2.10
N GLU A 121 15.90 -21.43 -2.73
CA GLU A 121 15.80 -21.91 -4.12
C GLU A 121 14.77 -21.22 -5.05
N SER A 122 13.47 -21.43 -4.82
CA SER A 122 12.36 -20.90 -5.64
C SER A 122 11.44 -19.90 -4.95
N GLU A 123 11.63 -19.66 -3.64
CA GLU A 123 10.74 -18.84 -2.83
C GLU A 123 11.54 -17.85 -1.96
N TYR A 124 10.85 -16.86 -1.43
CA TYR A 124 11.37 -15.97 -0.41
C TYR A 124 10.67 -16.24 0.93
N SER A 125 11.43 -16.21 2.00
CA SER A 125 10.92 -16.10 3.37
C SER A 125 11.01 -14.65 3.80
N PHE A 126 9.87 -14.00 3.98
CA PHE A 126 9.78 -12.63 4.45
C PHE A 126 9.49 -12.62 5.95
N PHE A 127 10.41 -12.09 6.74
CA PHE A 127 10.30 -11.99 8.18
C PHE A 127 9.91 -10.57 8.59
N PHE A 128 9.05 -10.47 9.59
CA PHE A 128 8.67 -9.20 10.19
C PHE A 128 8.52 -9.35 11.70
N LYS A 129 8.73 -8.26 12.41
CA LYS A 129 8.51 -8.15 13.86
C LYS A 129 7.16 -7.51 14.13
N ASN A 130 6.49 -7.96 15.18
CA ASN A 130 5.28 -7.31 15.65
C ASN A 130 5.62 -5.96 16.28
N ASN A 131 4.70 -5.01 16.14
CA ASN A 131 4.79 -3.71 16.77
C ASN A 131 3.67 -3.54 17.78
N ILE A 132 3.94 -2.75 18.81
CA ILE A 132 2.93 -2.16 19.69
C ILE A 132 3.00 -0.64 19.60
N ILE A 133 1.92 0.05 19.97
CA ILE A 133 1.88 1.50 20.05
C ILE A 133 1.85 1.92 21.50
N GLU A 134 2.86 2.64 21.93
CA GLU A 134 2.93 3.26 23.25
C GLU A 134 3.24 4.75 23.12
N ASN A 135 2.42 5.61 23.73
CA ASN A 135 2.57 7.06 23.66
C ASN A 135 2.72 7.59 22.23
N ASN A 136 1.90 7.08 21.30
CA ASN A 136 1.93 7.40 19.86
C ASN A 136 3.25 7.03 19.15
N LYS A 137 4.11 6.23 19.77
CA LYS A 137 5.34 5.72 19.16
C LYS A 137 5.23 4.24 18.85
N ILE A 138 5.84 3.84 17.76
CA ILE A 138 5.99 2.43 17.42
C ILE A 138 7.11 1.85 18.27
N ILE A 139 6.81 0.77 18.97
CA ILE A 139 7.79 -0.07 19.66
C ILE A 139 7.80 -1.41 18.93
N VAL A 140 8.97 -1.74 18.39
CA VAL A 140 9.19 -3.02 17.71
C VAL A 140 9.48 -4.08 18.79
N THR A 141 8.67 -5.12 18.83
CA THR A 141 8.88 -6.24 19.76
C THR A 141 9.91 -7.24 19.23
N ASP A 142 10.28 -8.22 20.05
CA ASP A 142 11.14 -9.31 19.61
C ASP A 142 10.37 -10.49 19.00
N GLU A 143 9.05 -10.39 18.91
CA GLU A 143 8.22 -11.42 18.28
C GLU A 143 8.37 -11.39 16.78
N ILE A 144 8.99 -12.43 16.22
CA ILE A 144 9.24 -12.59 14.79
C ILE A 144 8.19 -13.53 14.18
N GLN A 145 7.63 -13.09 13.05
CA GLN A 145 6.76 -13.91 12.20
C GLN A 145 7.34 -13.98 10.80
N SER A 146 6.95 -14.98 10.03
CA SER A 146 7.39 -15.12 8.64
C SER A 146 6.23 -15.51 7.71
N ILE A 147 6.38 -15.13 6.44
CA ILE A 147 5.50 -15.50 5.34
C ILE A 147 6.37 -16.00 4.20
N ARG A 148 5.99 -17.09 3.56
CA ARG A 148 6.56 -17.53 2.29
C ARG A 148 5.90 -16.74 1.16
N ALA A 149 6.69 -16.29 0.20
CA ALA A 149 6.22 -15.53 -0.95
C ALA A 149 7.04 -15.83 -2.20
N GLY A 150 6.39 -16.00 -3.33
CA GLY A 150 7.06 -16.06 -4.63
C GLY A 150 7.47 -14.68 -5.16
N LEU A 151 6.83 -13.61 -4.66
CA LEU A 151 7.13 -12.23 -5.04
C LEU A 151 7.01 -11.31 -3.83
N ILE A 152 7.97 -10.42 -3.66
CA ILE A 152 7.96 -9.37 -2.64
C ILE A 152 8.11 -8.02 -3.34
N ILE A 153 7.16 -7.11 -3.11
CA ILE A 153 7.15 -5.77 -3.70
C ILE A 153 7.33 -4.73 -2.59
N SER A 154 8.34 -3.88 -2.73
CA SER A 154 8.57 -2.75 -1.83
C SER A 154 7.68 -1.57 -2.24
N ALA A 155 6.65 -1.29 -1.43
CA ALA A 155 5.73 -0.17 -1.62
C ALA A 155 5.83 0.85 -0.46
N ILE A 156 7.07 1.19 -0.05
CA ILE A 156 7.38 2.02 1.12
C ILE A 156 7.59 3.51 0.81
N GLY A 157 7.25 3.92 -0.40
CA GLY A 157 7.45 5.27 -0.92
C GLY A 157 8.78 5.45 -1.67
N TYR A 158 8.95 6.62 -2.23
CA TYR A 158 10.13 6.98 -2.99
C TYR A 158 11.00 7.98 -2.23
N LYS A 159 12.28 7.99 -2.56
CA LYS A 159 13.20 9.05 -2.15
C LYS A 159 13.74 9.73 -3.40
N VAL A 160 13.80 11.04 -3.37
CA VAL A 160 14.48 11.80 -4.42
C VAL A 160 15.98 11.57 -4.29
N THR A 161 16.63 11.25 -5.39
CA THR A 161 18.10 11.12 -5.43
C THR A 161 18.73 12.50 -5.34
N PRO A 162 19.67 12.73 -4.42
CA PRO A 162 20.40 13.99 -4.35
C PRO A 162 21.12 14.29 -5.67
N ILE A 163 21.10 15.56 -6.05
CA ILE A 163 21.88 16.08 -7.20
C ILE A 163 22.94 17.02 -6.63
N ASN A 164 24.16 16.89 -7.12
CA ASN A 164 25.26 17.76 -6.65
C ASN A 164 24.89 19.22 -6.84
N ASP A 165 25.25 20.05 -5.86
CA ASP A 165 25.01 21.48 -5.84
C ASP A 165 23.54 21.94 -5.81
N ILE A 166 22.60 21.00 -5.69
CA ILE A 166 21.18 21.30 -5.51
C ILE A 166 20.80 21.11 -4.03
N PRO A 167 20.34 22.17 -3.35
CA PRO A 167 19.98 22.10 -1.93
C PRO A 167 18.76 21.19 -1.72
N MET A 168 18.86 20.30 -0.72
CA MET A 168 17.87 19.28 -0.46
C MET A 168 17.61 19.09 1.03
N ASP A 169 16.35 18.91 1.43
CA ASP A 169 15.99 18.33 2.72
C ASP A 169 16.08 16.80 2.65
N ILE A 170 17.18 16.25 3.12
CA ILE A 170 17.45 14.80 3.08
C ILE A 170 16.42 14.03 3.92
N SER A 171 15.98 14.62 5.04
CA SER A 171 15.04 13.96 5.97
C SER A 171 13.65 13.76 5.37
N LYS A 172 13.22 14.73 4.60
CA LYS A 172 11.91 14.75 3.92
C LYS A 172 11.99 14.34 2.46
N SER A 173 13.21 14.19 1.91
CA SER A 173 13.47 13.72 0.56
C SER A 173 12.86 14.59 -0.54
N TYR A 174 13.10 15.92 -0.49
CA TYR A 174 12.74 16.84 -1.55
C TYR A 174 13.78 17.97 -1.69
N PHE A 175 13.84 18.63 -2.85
CA PHE A 175 14.71 19.78 -3.08
C PHE A 175 14.14 21.03 -2.42
N LEU A 176 15.00 21.77 -1.69
CA LEU A 176 14.62 23.05 -1.09
C LEU A 176 14.29 24.04 -2.21
N ASN A 177 13.08 24.59 -2.17
CA ASN A 177 12.59 25.49 -3.20
C ASN A 177 11.59 26.49 -2.63
N LYS A 178 11.41 27.57 -3.36
CA LYS A 178 10.34 28.55 -3.14
C LYS A 178 9.45 28.57 -4.37
N GLU A 179 8.21 28.07 -4.22
CA GLU A 179 7.24 27.99 -5.35
C GLU A 179 7.83 27.29 -6.59
N GLY A 180 8.54 26.20 -6.37
CA GLY A 180 9.21 25.45 -7.42
C GLY A 180 10.58 25.97 -7.86
N HIS A 181 10.96 27.19 -7.53
CA HIS A 181 12.28 27.75 -7.88
C HIS A 181 13.32 27.34 -6.83
N ILE A 182 14.42 26.76 -7.26
CA ILE A 182 15.56 26.35 -6.41
C ILE A 182 16.63 27.45 -6.40
N LYS A 183 17.26 27.68 -7.53
CA LYS A 183 18.29 28.70 -7.75
C LYS A 183 18.51 28.96 -9.24
N ASP A 184 19.00 30.13 -9.61
CA ASP A 184 19.30 30.49 -11.01
C ASP A 184 18.12 30.19 -11.93
N ASN A 185 18.31 29.34 -12.91
CA ASN A 185 17.29 28.82 -13.85
C ASN A 185 16.88 27.37 -13.53
N ILE A 186 17.10 26.91 -12.29
CA ILE A 186 16.78 25.56 -11.87
C ILE A 186 15.47 25.57 -11.09
N TYR A 187 14.54 24.74 -11.54
CA TYR A 187 13.21 24.56 -10.97
C TYR A 187 12.97 23.10 -10.60
N THR A 188 12.06 22.86 -9.67
CA THR A 188 11.57 21.55 -9.29
C THR A 188 10.05 21.54 -9.32
N ASN A 189 9.48 20.37 -9.58
CA ASN A 189 8.04 20.16 -9.59
C ASN A 189 7.67 18.75 -9.08
N GLY A 190 6.40 18.51 -8.82
CA GLY A 190 5.87 17.22 -8.40
C GLY A 190 6.44 16.79 -7.04
N TRP A 191 6.70 15.52 -6.88
CA TRP A 191 7.18 14.96 -5.60
C TRP A 191 8.56 15.50 -5.19
N ALA A 192 9.39 15.84 -6.14
CA ALA A 192 10.71 16.39 -5.89
C ALA A 192 10.69 17.79 -5.26
N SER A 193 9.58 18.54 -5.42
CA SER A 193 9.38 19.84 -4.77
C SER A 193 8.86 19.75 -3.32
N GLY A 194 8.43 18.55 -2.88
CA GLY A 194 7.83 18.34 -1.57
C GLY A 194 6.39 18.85 -1.44
N SER A 195 5.82 19.43 -2.50
CA SER A 195 4.46 19.98 -2.51
C SER A 195 3.39 18.95 -2.90
N SER A 196 3.79 17.86 -3.52
CA SER A 196 2.87 16.84 -4.05
C SER A 196 2.57 15.75 -3.02
N VAL A 197 1.28 15.45 -2.83
CA VAL A 197 0.80 14.40 -1.95
C VAL A 197 -0.31 13.61 -2.64
N GLY A 198 -0.19 12.28 -2.66
CA GLY A 198 -1.22 11.41 -3.24
C GLY A 198 -1.08 11.20 -4.75
N VAL A 199 -2.20 11.17 -5.46
CA VAL A 199 -2.28 10.85 -6.90
C VAL A 199 -2.26 12.10 -7.79
N ILE A 200 -2.08 11.90 -9.11
CA ILE A 200 -2.00 12.98 -10.10
C ILE A 200 -3.13 14.00 -9.96
N GLY A 201 -4.37 13.54 -9.76
CA GLY A 201 -5.53 14.42 -9.64
C GLY A 201 -5.49 15.38 -8.45
N SER A 202 -4.86 14.98 -7.33
CA SER A 202 -4.70 15.85 -6.15
C SER A 202 -3.60 16.90 -6.31
N ASN A 203 -2.75 16.76 -7.32
CA ASN A 203 -1.57 17.61 -7.53
C ASN A 203 -1.71 18.62 -8.68
N LYS A 204 -2.89 18.66 -9.33
CA LYS A 204 -3.16 19.61 -10.43
C LYS A 204 -2.98 21.09 -10.06
N ALA A 205 -3.26 21.44 -8.80
CA ALA A 205 -3.15 22.81 -8.32
C ALA A 205 -1.71 23.25 -7.96
N GLY A 206 -0.77 22.29 -7.90
CA GLY A 206 0.62 22.55 -7.53
C GLY A 206 1.61 22.37 -8.69
N GLY A 207 1.10 22.13 -9.91
CA GLY A 207 1.90 21.90 -11.11
C GLY A 207 1.93 23.10 -12.07
#